data_ec78daba06116d03fd152b2d9cb5cd60
#
_entry.id   ec78daba06116d03fd152b2d9cb5cd60
#
_cell.length_a   1.000
_cell.length_b   1.000
_cell.length_c   1.000
_cell.angle_alpha   90.00
_cell.angle_beta   90.00
_cell.angle_gamma   90.00
#
_symmetry.space_group_name_H-M   'P 1'
#
loop_
_entity.id
_entity.type
_entity.pdbx_description
1 polymer ?
#
loop_
_entity_poly.entity_id
_entity_poly.type
_entity_poly.pdbx_seq_one_letter_code
_entity_poly.pdbx_strand_id
1 'polypeptide(L)'
;MPPTPATPQRHGLLRVGCAAGFSGDRTDAAGPVVDALIAAGGPAVLIFETLAERTLALAQLARHADPDAGYEPLLPELLRPVLARCLAAGIRIVSNFGAAHPAGAARCIHALARELGLAPPRIAVVSGDDVSGPAHRAALATALRAAGADADLQPVSANAYLGAEAIADALRAGAEIVVCGRVADPSLTVGPALAHFGWARDDWHRLARATMAGHLLECGTQVTGGYYADPGFKDVPGLATLGYPIAEIDADGHCTLTKPAGTGGRVDAHTVKEQLLYELHDPAAYLTPDVVADITEAEVCETGPDRVRLTGVRGQARPDTLKVNVFHATGWLAEGEISYAGARAEARARLAADVLRERLAGLGPLRADLIGVASLFNDDAGQRLAALPTGEARDVRLRVALNHADRAAAERLTREVTALYCCGPAGGGGVRTALRPRLGTVSCLLPREQVQARFHFVPADGAAQAAEGAA
;
A
#
# COMPACT_ATOMS: atom_id res chain seq x y z
N MET A 1 -53.61 11.37 3.24
CA MET A 1 -52.53 12.32 2.86
C MET A 1 -51.27 11.51 2.57
N PRO A 2 -50.63 11.60 1.40
CA PRO A 2 -49.36 10.98 1.16
C PRO A 2 -48.28 11.64 2.05
N PRO A 3 -47.27 10.92 2.52
CA PRO A 3 -46.20 11.50 3.33
C PRO A 3 -45.43 12.52 2.48
N THR A 4 -45.21 13.69 3.09
CA THR A 4 -44.39 14.76 2.52
C THR A 4 -42.99 14.23 2.25
N PRO A 5 -42.37 14.45 1.09
CA PRO A 5 -41.02 14.04 0.81
C PRO A 5 -40.09 14.76 1.80
N ALA A 6 -39.25 13.98 2.48
CA ALA A 6 -38.24 14.52 3.39
C ALA A 6 -37.35 15.50 2.61
N THR A 7 -37.21 16.71 3.14
CA THR A 7 -36.29 17.73 2.63
C THR A 7 -34.88 17.11 2.62
N PRO A 8 -34.10 17.19 1.52
CA PRO A 8 -32.75 16.68 1.50
C PRO A 8 -31.95 17.41 2.58
N GLN A 9 -31.47 16.67 3.59
CA GLN A 9 -30.52 17.19 4.54
C GLN A 9 -29.32 17.69 3.76
N ARG A 10 -28.97 18.98 3.89
CA ARG A 10 -27.71 19.51 3.37
C ARG A 10 -26.60 18.84 4.20
N HIS A 11 -26.07 17.74 3.69
CA HIS A 11 -24.89 17.11 4.26
C HIS A 11 -23.74 18.12 4.18
N GLY A 12 -23.15 18.47 5.31
CA GLY A 12 -21.96 19.32 5.38
C GLY A 12 -20.75 18.64 4.73
N LEU A 13 -19.61 19.32 4.72
CA LEU A 13 -18.34 18.74 4.24
C LEU A 13 -18.01 17.47 5.01
N LEU A 14 -17.58 16.43 4.27
CA LEU A 14 -16.90 15.27 4.87
C LEU A 14 -15.39 15.51 4.87
N ARG A 15 -14.73 15.36 6.02
CA ARG A 15 -13.27 15.39 6.10
C ARG A 15 -12.71 13.99 6.20
N VAL A 16 -11.79 13.67 5.29
CA VAL A 16 -11.06 12.41 5.30
C VAL A 16 -9.59 12.71 5.52
N GLY A 17 -9.06 12.32 6.68
CA GLY A 17 -7.63 12.44 6.98
C GLY A 17 -6.91 11.13 6.72
N CYS A 18 -5.74 11.19 6.07
CA CYS A 18 -4.87 10.03 5.90
C CYS A 18 -3.83 9.99 7.04
N ALA A 19 -3.54 8.80 7.55
CA ALA A 19 -2.57 8.60 8.64
C ALA A 19 -1.52 7.53 8.34
N ALA A 20 -1.57 6.91 7.18
CA ALA A 20 -0.53 6.05 6.62
C ALA A 20 -0.72 5.94 5.12
N GLY A 21 0.39 5.91 4.35
CA GLY A 21 0.40 5.74 2.90
C GLY A 21 1.08 4.43 2.45
N PHE A 22 1.60 3.62 3.36
CA PHE A 22 2.11 2.27 3.09
C PHE A 22 2.38 1.50 4.39
N SER A 23 2.58 0.17 4.31
CA SER A 23 3.04 -0.64 5.44
C SER A 23 4.49 -0.30 5.81
N GLY A 24 4.71 0.04 7.08
CA GLY A 24 6.01 0.53 7.57
C GLY A 24 6.16 2.05 7.54
N ASP A 25 5.05 2.78 7.39
CA ASP A 25 5.01 4.23 7.48
C ASP A 25 5.22 4.73 8.93
N ARG A 26 5.35 6.04 9.08
CA ARG A 26 5.54 6.69 10.38
C ARG A 26 4.36 6.44 11.31
N THR A 27 4.65 6.04 12.54
CA THR A 27 3.62 5.76 13.55
C THR A 27 3.12 7.00 14.29
N ASP A 28 3.76 8.16 14.11
CA ASP A 28 3.38 9.44 14.73
C ASP A 28 2.49 10.33 13.84
N ALA A 29 2.18 9.88 12.62
CA ALA A 29 1.43 10.63 11.62
C ALA A 29 -0.02 10.96 12.05
N ALA A 30 -0.69 10.00 12.69
CA ALA A 30 -2.11 10.09 13.00
C ALA A 30 -2.45 11.22 14.00
N GLY A 31 -1.56 11.52 14.95
CA GLY A 31 -1.80 12.49 16.00
C GLY A 31 -2.21 13.87 15.49
N PRO A 32 -1.36 14.57 14.72
CA PRO A 32 -1.69 15.88 14.16
C PRO A 32 -2.92 15.88 13.25
N VAL A 33 -3.16 14.81 12.49
CA VAL A 33 -4.35 14.69 11.63
C VAL A 33 -5.61 14.65 12.47
N VAL A 34 -5.65 13.83 13.53
CA VAL A 34 -6.79 13.72 14.43
C VAL A 34 -7.04 15.05 15.17
N ASP A 35 -5.96 15.77 15.59
CA ASP A 35 -6.09 17.10 16.17
C ASP A 35 -6.79 18.08 15.22
N ALA A 36 -6.37 18.08 13.95
CA ALA A 36 -6.96 18.93 12.92
C ALA A 36 -8.44 18.57 12.65
N LEU A 37 -8.78 17.28 12.58
CA LEU A 37 -10.15 16.81 12.37
C LEU A 37 -11.06 17.19 13.55
N ILE A 38 -10.59 17.03 14.79
CA ILE A 38 -11.34 17.44 16.01
C ILE A 38 -11.54 18.94 16.02
N ALA A 39 -10.50 19.74 15.76
CA ALA A 39 -10.57 21.19 15.73
C ALA A 39 -11.52 21.73 14.66
N ALA A 40 -11.56 21.08 13.49
CA ALA A 40 -12.46 21.45 12.41
C ALA A 40 -13.93 21.08 12.70
N GLY A 41 -14.17 20.06 13.51
CA GLY A 41 -15.51 19.56 13.85
C GLY A 41 -16.26 18.97 12.65
N GLY A 42 -17.49 18.49 12.91
CA GLY A 42 -18.35 17.90 11.88
C GLY A 42 -17.94 16.47 11.48
N PRO A 43 -18.53 15.91 10.40
CA PRO A 43 -18.28 14.56 9.96
C PRO A 43 -16.82 14.35 9.53
N ALA A 44 -16.16 13.34 10.12
CA ALA A 44 -14.76 13.05 9.83
C ALA A 44 -14.46 11.54 9.82
N VAL A 45 -13.50 11.15 8.99
CA VAL A 45 -12.99 9.79 8.89
C VAL A 45 -11.46 9.85 8.86
N LEU A 46 -10.82 8.92 9.56
CA LEU A 46 -9.39 8.68 9.52
C LEU A 46 -9.15 7.42 8.69
N ILE A 47 -8.36 7.52 7.63
CA ILE A 47 -7.98 6.36 6.83
C ILE A 47 -6.53 5.97 7.08
N PHE A 48 -6.26 4.67 6.98
CA PHE A 48 -4.91 4.11 6.95
C PHE A 48 -4.81 3.22 5.70
N GLU A 49 -4.02 3.65 4.74
CA GLU A 49 -3.61 2.84 3.61
C GLU A 49 -2.27 2.19 3.95
N THR A 50 -2.21 0.85 4.01
CA THR A 50 -1.02 0.09 4.38
C THR A 50 -0.78 -1.13 3.49
N LEU A 51 -1.45 -1.20 2.33
CA LEU A 51 -1.51 -2.44 1.57
C LEU A 51 -1.23 -2.27 0.08
N ALA A 52 0.04 -2.45 -0.30
CA ALA A 52 0.44 -2.66 -1.69
C ALA A 52 0.52 -4.16 -2.02
N GLU A 53 0.74 -4.51 -3.30
CA GLU A 53 0.93 -5.89 -3.75
C GLU A 53 2.03 -6.61 -2.96
N ARG A 54 3.18 -5.96 -2.78
CA ARG A 54 4.29 -6.55 -2.04
C ARG A 54 3.95 -6.82 -0.58
N THR A 55 3.28 -5.89 0.08
CA THR A 55 2.93 -6.01 1.51
C THR A 55 1.85 -7.07 1.71
N LEU A 56 0.89 -7.19 0.79
CA LEU A 56 -0.07 -8.29 0.79
C LEU A 56 0.61 -9.66 0.63
N ALA A 57 1.58 -9.77 -0.28
CA ALA A 57 2.35 -11.00 -0.46
C ALA A 57 3.12 -11.40 0.82
N LEU A 58 3.74 -10.42 1.49
CA LEU A 58 4.42 -10.65 2.77
C LEU A 58 3.44 -11.03 3.89
N ALA A 59 2.26 -10.40 3.94
CA ALA A 59 1.21 -10.75 4.89
C ALA A 59 0.69 -12.19 4.68
N GLN A 60 0.55 -12.63 3.43
CA GLN A 60 0.17 -14.01 3.12
C GLN A 60 1.24 -15.01 3.58
N LEU A 61 2.53 -14.72 3.34
CA LEU A 61 3.63 -15.56 3.85
C LEU A 61 3.64 -15.60 5.39
N ALA A 62 3.43 -14.48 6.05
CA ALA A 62 3.34 -14.41 7.50
C ALA A 62 2.19 -15.28 8.03
N ARG A 63 1.01 -15.19 7.39
CA ARG A 63 -0.17 -16.00 7.76
C ARG A 63 0.02 -17.50 7.53
N HIS A 64 0.76 -17.89 6.48
CA HIS A 64 1.10 -19.29 6.26
C HIS A 64 2.04 -19.84 7.33
N ALA A 65 2.93 -19.01 7.86
CA ALA A 65 3.86 -19.40 8.93
C ALA A 65 3.18 -19.37 10.32
N ASP A 66 2.28 -18.41 10.54
CA ASP A 66 1.52 -18.22 11.77
C ASP A 66 0.06 -17.83 11.43
N PRO A 67 -0.94 -18.69 11.72
CA PRO A 67 -2.35 -18.43 11.42
C PRO A 67 -2.92 -17.16 12.07
N ASP A 68 -2.33 -16.67 13.15
CA ASP A 68 -2.74 -15.43 13.83
C ASP A 68 -2.07 -14.17 13.27
N ALA A 69 -1.05 -14.30 12.43
CA ALA A 69 -0.40 -13.21 11.70
C ALA A 69 -1.14 -12.88 10.39
N GLY A 70 -0.55 -12.01 9.55
CA GLY A 70 -1.02 -11.70 8.20
C GLY A 70 -1.88 -10.44 8.11
N TYR A 71 -1.86 -9.58 9.11
CA TYR A 71 -2.39 -8.21 9.09
C TYR A 71 -1.25 -7.22 9.32
N GLU A 72 -1.52 -5.92 9.22
CA GLU A 72 -0.52 -4.85 9.40
C GLU A 72 0.19 -4.99 10.77
N PRO A 73 1.50 -5.24 10.78
CA PRO A 73 2.22 -5.49 12.04
C PRO A 73 2.32 -4.25 12.93
N LEU A 74 2.31 -3.03 12.36
CA LEU A 74 2.36 -1.76 13.09
C LEU A 74 0.97 -1.27 13.55
N LEU A 75 -0.11 -2.03 13.29
CA LEU A 75 -1.47 -1.64 13.66
C LEU A 75 -1.60 -1.13 15.12
N PRO A 76 -1.06 -1.82 16.15
CA PRO A 76 -1.18 -1.33 17.51
C PRO A 76 -0.47 0.01 17.73
N GLU A 77 0.68 0.21 17.11
CA GLU A 77 1.47 1.45 17.23
C GLU A 77 0.79 2.62 16.53
N LEU A 78 0.20 2.38 15.35
CA LEU A 78 -0.52 3.38 14.56
C LEU A 78 -1.81 3.85 15.25
N LEU A 79 -2.58 2.92 15.86
CA LEU A 79 -3.87 3.24 16.46
C LEU A 79 -3.79 3.69 17.92
N ARG A 80 -2.85 3.18 18.70
CA ARG A 80 -2.74 3.46 20.14
C ARG A 80 -2.83 4.96 20.50
N PRO A 81 -2.12 5.88 19.82
CA PRO A 81 -2.14 7.29 20.16
C PRO A 81 -3.45 8.01 19.84
N VAL A 82 -4.30 7.42 18.98
CA VAL A 82 -5.48 8.13 18.43
C VAL A 82 -6.81 7.42 18.66
N LEU A 83 -6.83 6.13 18.98
CA LEU A 83 -8.06 5.32 19.06
C LEU A 83 -9.10 5.93 20.02
N ALA A 84 -8.70 6.23 21.26
CA ALA A 84 -9.58 6.83 22.26
C ALA A 84 -10.16 8.18 21.81
N ARG A 85 -9.32 8.98 21.17
CA ARG A 85 -9.68 10.32 20.68
C ARG A 85 -10.64 10.27 19.51
N CYS A 86 -10.40 9.35 18.57
CA CYS A 86 -11.28 9.13 17.42
C CYS A 86 -12.67 8.69 17.91
N LEU A 87 -12.74 7.69 18.78
CA LEU A 87 -14.01 7.19 19.30
C LEU A 87 -14.77 8.27 20.09
N ALA A 88 -14.08 9.02 20.97
CA ALA A 88 -14.68 10.10 21.73
C ALA A 88 -15.21 11.26 20.86
N ALA A 89 -14.53 11.55 19.75
CA ALA A 89 -14.93 12.60 18.82
C ALA A 89 -15.89 12.12 17.71
N GLY A 90 -16.24 10.84 17.66
CA GLY A 90 -17.07 10.25 16.61
C GLY A 90 -16.39 10.18 15.23
N ILE A 91 -15.06 10.27 15.20
CA ILE A 91 -14.25 10.08 13.99
C ILE A 91 -14.21 8.60 13.69
N ARG A 92 -14.71 8.20 12.51
CA ARG A 92 -14.69 6.81 12.07
C ARG A 92 -13.32 6.45 11.52
N ILE A 93 -12.94 5.17 11.64
CA ILE A 93 -11.66 4.68 11.12
C ILE A 93 -11.95 3.67 10.00
N VAL A 94 -11.30 3.85 8.86
CA VAL A 94 -11.39 2.91 7.72
C VAL A 94 -9.98 2.56 7.28
N SER A 95 -9.68 1.26 7.15
CA SER A 95 -8.32 0.82 6.84
C SER A 95 -8.30 -0.49 6.06
N ASN A 96 -7.19 -0.73 5.36
CA ASN A 96 -6.85 -2.04 4.80
C ASN A 96 -5.82 -2.79 5.69
N PHE A 97 -5.79 -2.49 7.00
CA PHE A 97 -4.95 -3.17 7.99
C PHE A 97 -5.09 -4.70 7.98
N GLY A 98 -6.23 -5.17 7.50
CA GLY A 98 -6.53 -6.60 7.48
C GLY A 98 -5.60 -7.40 6.57
N ALA A 99 -5.09 -6.79 5.51
CA ALA A 99 -4.21 -7.47 4.56
C ALA A 99 -4.71 -8.89 4.22
N ALA A 100 -3.99 -9.94 4.64
CA ALA A 100 -4.36 -11.33 4.47
C ALA A 100 -5.27 -11.86 5.60
N HIS A 101 -5.46 -11.10 6.70
CA HIS A 101 -6.18 -11.57 7.89
C HIS A 101 -7.04 -10.48 8.56
N PRO A 102 -8.10 -9.96 7.90
CA PRO A 102 -8.91 -8.87 8.44
C PRO A 102 -9.54 -9.17 9.81
N ALA A 103 -9.97 -10.42 10.06
CA ALA A 103 -10.49 -10.83 11.36
C ALA A 103 -9.43 -10.78 12.48
N GLY A 104 -8.18 -11.12 12.17
CA GLY A 104 -7.04 -10.97 13.09
C GLY A 104 -6.78 -9.52 13.46
N ALA A 105 -6.79 -8.62 12.49
CA ALA A 105 -6.67 -7.18 12.72
C ALA A 105 -7.81 -6.65 13.61
N ALA A 106 -9.06 -7.06 13.38
CA ALA A 106 -10.19 -6.66 14.21
C ALA A 106 -10.05 -7.15 15.66
N ARG A 107 -9.59 -8.40 15.87
CA ARG A 107 -9.28 -8.90 17.23
C ARG A 107 -8.17 -8.10 17.90
N CYS A 108 -7.13 -7.74 17.15
CA CYS A 108 -6.03 -6.89 17.64
C CYS A 108 -6.56 -5.51 18.10
N ILE A 109 -7.46 -4.89 17.33
CA ILE A 109 -8.08 -3.61 17.71
C ILE A 109 -8.94 -3.75 18.95
N HIS A 110 -9.73 -4.80 19.10
CA HIS A 110 -10.49 -5.06 20.33
C HIS A 110 -9.58 -5.26 21.54
N ALA A 111 -8.46 -5.97 21.38
CA ALA A 111 -7.46 -6.13 22.44
C ALA A 111 -6.86 -4.79 22.85
N LEU A 112 -6.49 -3.95 21.87
CA LEU A 112 -5.98 -2.61 22.10
C LEU A 112 -6.99 -1.71 22.80
N ALA A 113 -8.27 -1.74 22.40
CA ALA A 113 -9.33 -0.98 23.06
C ALA A 113 -9.47 -1.38 24.53
N ARG A 114 -9.41 -2.69 24.82
CA ARG A 114 -9.45 -3.22 26.20
C ARG A 114 -8.25 -2.75 27.02
N GLU A 115 -7.03 -2.79 26.45
CA GLU A 115 -5.82 -2.27 27.11
C GLU A 115 -5.96 -0.79 27.48
N LEU A 116 -6.61 -0.02 26.60
CA LEU A 116 -6.84 1.41 26.80
C LEU A 116 -8.05 1.72 27.72
N GLY A 117 -8.73 0.69 28.23
CA GLY A 117 -9.92 0.86 29.08
C GLY A 117 -11.14 1.42 28.35
N LEU A 118 -11.21 1.24 27.03
CA LEU A 118 -12.31 1.73 26.20
C LEU A 118 -13.44 0.69 26.10
N ALA A 119 -14.67 1.17 25.92
CA ALA A 119 -15.75 0.31 25.48
C ALA A 119 -15.38 -0.31 24.12
N PRO A 120 -15.74 -1.58 23.89
CA PRO A 120 -15.39 -2.23 22.65
C PRO A 120 -16.05 -1.52 21.45
N PRO A 121 -15.26 -1.03 20.48
CA PRO A 121 -15.81 -0.36 19.32
C PRO A 121 -16.55 -1.35 18.41
N ARG A 122 -17.53 -0.84 17.66
CA ARG A 122 -18.24 -1.64 16.64
C ARG A 122 -17.36 -1.78 15.41
N ILE A 123 -16.68 -2.92 15.28
CA ILE A 123 -15.75 -3.19 14.18
C ILE A 123 -16.45 -4.05 13.11
N ALA A 124 -16.47 -3.56 11.88
CA ALA A 124 -16.86 -4.32 10.71
C ALA A 124 -15.62 -4.79 9.93
N VAL A 125 -15.64 -6.03 9.51
CA VAL A 125 -14.65 -6.62 8.59
C VAL A 125 -15.26 -6.72 7.20
N VAL A 126 -14.55 -6.18 6.20
CA VAL A 126 -14.85 -6.36 4.78
C VAL A 126 -14.05 -7.55 4.26
N SER A 127 -14.72 -8.46 3.56
CA SER A 127 -14.18 -9.71 3.03
C SER A 127 -14.70 -10.00 1.63
N GLY A 128 -14.15 -11.04 0.97
CA GLY A 128 -14.51 -11.46 -0.37
C GLY A 128 -13.46 -11.12 -1.43
N ASP A 129 -12.34 -10.56 -1.01
CA ASP A 129 -11.17 -10.30 -1.86
C ASP A 129 -10.35 -11.57 -2.16
N ASP A 130 -10.32 -12.55 -1.24
CA ASP A 130 -9.61 -13.81 -1.45
C ASP A 130 -10.38 -14.71 -2.43
N VAL A 131 -9.81 -14.86 -3.63
CA VAL A 131 -10.33 -15.72 -4.73
C VAL A 131 -9.41 -16.91 -5.00
N SER A 132 -8.53 -17.28 -4.07
CA SER A 132 -7.62 -18.43 -4.19
C SER A 132 -8.31 -19.77 -4.01
N GLY A 133 -9.53 -19.77 -3.46
CA GLY A 133 -10.30 -20.97 -3.13
C GLY A 133 -10.77 -21.79 -4.33
N PRO A 134 -11.20 -23.06 -4.10
CA PRO A 134 -11.63 -23.98 -5.15
C PRO A 134 -12.74 -23.44 -6.06
N ALA A 135 -13.65 -22.63 -5.52
CA ALA A 135 -14.77 -22.04 -6.26
C ALA A 135 -14.33 -21.15 -7.43
N HIS A 136 -13.18 -20.49 -7.30
CA HIS A 136 -12.66 -19.56 -8.31
C HIS A 136 -11.60 -20.17 -9.22
N ARG A 137 -11.17 -21.43 -8.98
CA ARG A 137 -10.04 -22.06 -9.68
C ARG A 137 -10.17 -22.02 -11.21
N ALA A 138 -11.33 -22.39 -11.75
CA ALA A 138 -11.55 -22.43 -13.20
C ALA A 138 -11.53 -21.02 -13.82
N ALA A 139 -12.16 -20.06 -13.15
CA ALA A 139 -12.19 -18.67 -13.59
C ALA A 139 -10.78 -18.06 -13.53
N LEU A 140 -10.05 -18.32 -12.45
CA LEU A 140 -8.67 -17.83 -12.28
C LEU A 140 -7.73 -18.41 -13.33
N ALA A 141 -7.81 -19.72 -13.63
CA ALA A 141 -7.02 -20.33 -14.71
C ALA A 141 -7.33 -19.72 -16.08
N THR A 142 -8.59 -19.38 -16.35
CA THR A 142 -8.99 -18.70 -17.59
C THR A 142 -8.43 -17.27 -17.64
N ALA A 143 -8.52 -16.53 -16.54
CA ALA A 143 -8.00 -15.18 -16.43
C ALA A 143 -6.46 -15.12 -16.56
N LEU A 144 -5.75 -16.08 -15.96
CA LEU A 144 -4.29 -16.20 -16.07
C LEU A 144 -3.87 -16.45 -17.54
N ARG A 145 -4.55 -17.36 -18.26
CA ARG A 145 -4.30 -17.58 -19.69
C ARG A 145 -4.52 -16.32 -20.52
N ALA A 146 -5.59 -15.58 -20.25
CA ALA A 146 -5.88 -14.34 -20.94
C ALA A 146 -4.81 -13.26 -20.66
N ALA A 147 -4.20 -13.29 -19.50
CA ALA A 147 -3.06 -12.43 -19.12
C ALA A 147 -1.71 -12.93 -19.68
N GLY A 148 -1.67 -14.02 -20.42
CA GLY A 148 -0.43 -14.60 -20.96
C GLY A 148 0.40 -15.35 -19.91
N ALA A 149 -0.17 -15.71 -18.78
CA ALA A 149 0.49 -16.43 -17.71
C ALA A 149 0.18 -17.93 -17.74
N ASP A 150 0.95 -18.71 -16.96
CA ASP A 150 0.72 -20.13 -16.79
C ASP A 150 -0.61 -20.37 -16.06
N ALA A 151 -1.51 -21.10 -16.69
CA ALA A 151 -2.83 -21.43 -16.14
C ALA A 151 -2.78 -22.45 -15.00
N ASP A 152 -1.72 -23.25 -14.95
CA ASP A 152 -1.49 -24.28 -13.94
C ASP A 152 -0.68 -23.77 -12.75
N LEU A 153 -0.38 -22.45 -12.75
CA LEU A 153 0.29 -21.77 -11.66
C LEU A 153 -0.41 -22.03 -10.34
N GLN A 154 0.34 -22.52 -9.35
CA GLN A 154 -0.19 -22.76 -8.01
C GLN A 154 -0.10 -21.47 -7.20
N PRO A 155 -1.23 -20.82 -6.90
CA PRO A 155 -1.21 -19.58 -6.15
C PRO A 155 -0.87 -19.83 -4.68
N VAL A 156 0.00 -19.01 -4.13
CA VAL A 156 0.12 -18.81 -2.66
C VAL A 156 -1.10 -18.04 -2.17
N SER A 157 -1.54 -17.06 -2.95
CA SER A 157 -2.80 -16.36 -2.76
C SER A 157 -3.24 -15.68 -4.06
N ALA A 158 -4.53 -15.36 -4.15
CA ALA A 158 -5.11 -14.54 -5.21
C ALA A 158 -6.14 -13.60 -4.58
N ASN A 159 -5.94 -12.29 -4.73
CA ASN A 159 -6.82 -11.30 -4.12
C ASN A 159 -7.34 -10.31 -5.16
N ALA A 160 -8.67 -10.18 -5.17
CA ALA A 160 -9.37 -9.20 -6.01
C ALA A 160 -9.39 -7.83 -5.34
N TYR A 161 -9.23 -6.77 -6.13
CA TYR A 161 -9.39 -5.40 -5.68
C TYR A 161 -10.88 -5.11 -5.51
N LEU A 162 -11.36 -5.11 -4.26
CA LEU A 162 -12.75 -4.78 -3.96
C LEU A 162 -12.97 -3.26 -4.05
N GLY A 163 -14.22 -2.87 -4.28
CA GLY A 163 -14.65 -1.48 -4.26
C GLY A 163 -15.19 -1.02 -2.91
N ALA A 164 -15.70 0.19 -2.90
CA ALA A 164 -16.15 0.94 -1.73
C ALA A 164 -17.51 0.52 -1.15
N GLU A 165 -18.32 -0.24 -1.90
CA GLU A 165 -19.72 -0.50 -1.53
C GLU A 165 -19.87 -1.18 -0.16
N ALA A 166 -19.07 -2.24 0.11
CA ALA A 166 -19.12 -2.93 1.40
C ALA A 166 -18.63 -2.05 2.57
N ILE A 167 -17.67 -1.15 2.32
CA ILE A 167 -17.24 -0.15 3.30
C ILE A 167 -18.40 0.81 3.61
N ALA A 168 -19.06 1.33 2.58
CA ALA A 168 -20.20 2.24 2.75
C ALA A 168 -21.35 1.57 3.52
N ASP A 169 -21.68 0.33 3.19
CA ASP A 169 -22.74 -0.42 3.86
C ASP A 169 -22.42 -0.70 5.32
N ALA A 170 -21.15 -1.06 5.63
CA ALA A 170 -20.69 -1.22 7.02
C ALA A 170 -20.83 0.08 7.82
N LEU A 171 -20.42 1.21 7.25
CA LEU A 171 -20.53 2.53 7.90
C LEU A 171 -22.00 2.94 8.12
N ARG A 172 -22.89 2.70 7.14
CA ARG A 172 -24.34 2.93 7.28
C ARG A 172 -24.96 2.03 8.35
N ALA A 173 -24.47 0.81 8.48
CA ALA A 173 -24.88 -0.11 9.55
C ALA A 173 -24.34 0.26 10.93
N GLY A 174 -23.55 1.36 11.04
CA GLY A 174 -23.06 1.92 12.29
C GLY A 174 -21.71 1.38 12.72
N ALA A 175 -20.86 0.90 11.82
CA ALA A 175 -19.48 0.60 12.14
C ALA A 175 -18.74 1.87 12.57
N GLU A 176 -17.98 1.78 13.66
CA GLU A 176 -17.06 2.84 14.11
C GLU A 176 -15.70 2.64 13.47
N ILE A 177 -15.33 1.37 13.23
CA ILE A 177 -14.10 0.97 12.57
C ILE A 177 -14.43 -0.02 11.47
N VAL A 178 -13.87 0.18 10.27
CA VAL A 178 -13.96 -0.77 9.15
C VAL A 178 -12.56 -1.26 8.83
N VAL A 179 -12.38 -2.57 8.85
CA VAL A 179 -11.12 -3.24 8.52
C VAL A 179 -11.31 -4.04 7.24
N CYS A 180 -10.54 -3.72 6.23
CA CYS A 180 -10.56 -4.39 4.93
C CYS A 180 -9.34 -5.29 4.74
N GLY A 181 -9.46 -6.31 3.86
CA GLY A 181 -8.36 -6.94 3.14
C GLY A 181 -7.97 -6.10 1.93
N ARG A 182 -7.85 -6.73 0.74
CA ARG A 182 -7.52 -6.03 -0.49
C ARG A 182 -8.75 -5.29 -1.04
N VAL A 183 -8.75 -4.00 -0.89
CA VAL A 183 -9.65 -3.07 -1.58
C VAL A 183 -8.79 -2.17 -2.48
N ALA A 184 -9.39 -1.51 -3.47
CA ALA A 184 -8.68 -0.44 -4.17
C ALA A 184 -8.41 0.72 -3.20
N ASP A 185 -7.21 1.28 -3.25
CA ASP A 185 -6.72 2.23 -2.26
C ASP A 185 -7.63 3.47 -2.14
N PRO A 186 -8.11 4.07 -3.26
CA PRO A 186 -9.08 5.16 -3.21
C PRO A 186 -10.42 4.77 -2.56
N SER A 187 -10.79 3.48 -2.56
CA SER A 187 -12.07 3.02 -2.00
C SER A 187 -12.18 3.25 -0.49
N LEU A 188 -11.03 3.39 0.23
CA LEU A 188 -11.00 3.78 1.64
C LEU A 188 -11.59 5.20 1.86
N THR A 189 -11.56 6.05 0.82
CA THR A 189 -12.16 7.40 0.83
C THR A 189 -13.54 7.40 0.19
N VAL A 190 -13.72 6.68 -0.92
CA VAL A 190 -15.01 6.59 -1.63
C VAL A 190 -16.09 5.97 -0.75
N GLY A 191 -15.77 4.93 0.04
CA GLY A 191 -16.71 4.29 0.95
C GLY A 191 -17.33 5.25 1.98
N PRO A 192 -16.53 5.99 2.75
CA PRO A 192 -17.01 7.06 3.61
C PRO A 192 -17.83 8.13 2.91
N ALA A 193 -17.41 8.60 1.73
CA ALA A 193 -18.16 9.61 0.97
C ALA A 193 -19.52 9.07 0.53
N LEU A 194 -19.55 7.85 -0.03
CA LEU A 194 -20.76 7.17 -0.44
C LEU A 194 -21.72 6.96 0.75
N ALA A 195 -21.19 6.60 1.94
CA ALA A 195 -21.99 6.42 3.14
C ALA A 195 -22.57 7.74 3.67
N HIS A 196 -21.75 8.80 3.70
CA HIS A 196 -22.11 10.09 4.28
C HIS A 196 -23.11 10.85 3.42
N PHE A 197 -22.88 10.96 2.12
CA PHE A 197 -23.72 11.74 1.20
C PHE A 197 -24.93 10.96 0.67
N GLY A 198 -24.94 9.63 0.82
CA GLY A 198 -26.03 8.79 0.32
C GLY A 198 -26.13 8.78 -1.20
N TRP A 199 -25.04 8.99 -1.92
CA TRP A 199 -25.01 8.95 -3.37
C TRP A 199 -25.49 7.59 -3.91
N ALA A 200 -26.08 7.62 -5.12
CA ALA A 200 -26.37 6.39 -5.84
C ALA A 200 -25.05 5.70 -6.26
N ARG A 201 -25.07 4.36 -6.33
CA ARG A 201 -23.89 3.56 -6.69
C ARG A 201 -23.48 3.68 -8.17
N ASP A 202 -24.29 4.35 -8.95
CA ASP A 202 -24.10 4.68 -10.37
C ASP A 202 -23.98 6.20 -10.62
N ASP A 203 -23.79 6.99 -9.56
CA ASP A 203 -23.44 8.41 -9.69
C ASP A 203 -21.96 8.56 -10.03
N TRP A 204 -21.64 8.15 -11.26
CA TRP A 204 -20.25 8.03 -11.72
C TRP A 204 -19.43 9.31 -11.55
N HIS A 205 -20.06 10.48 -11.72
CA HIS A 205 -19.34 11.75 -11.58
C HIS A 205 -18.90 12.02 -10.13
N ARG A 206 -19.79 11.81 -9.15
CA ARG A 206 -19.45 12.00 -7.75
C ARG A 206 -18.49 10.93 -7.26
N LEU A 207 -18.66 9.68 -7.70
CA LEU A 207 -17.76 8.58 -7.39
C LEU A 207 -16.35 8.85 -7.94
N ALA A 208 -16.20 9.34 -9.18
CA ALA A 208 -14.91 9.68 -9.75
C ALA A 208 -14.19 10.81 -8.99
N ARG A 209 -14.92 11.85 -8.59
CA ARG A 209 -14.36 12.94 -7.80
C ARG A 209 -13.86 12.46 -6.42
N ALA A 210 -14.66 11.63 -5.74
CA ALA A 210 -14.25 11.02 -4.47
C ALA A 210 -13.10 10.01 -4.66
N THR A 211 -13.05 9.29 -5.79
CA THR A 211 -11.94 8.42 -6.16
C THR A 211 -10.65 9.22 -6.30
N MET A 212 -10.68 10.37 -6.98
CA MET A 212 -9.48 11.20 -7.10
C MET A 212 -9.10 11.87 -5.78
N ALA A 213 -10.05 12.18 -4.90
CA ALA A 213 -9.73 12.58 -3.52
C ALA A 213 -8.98 11.47 -2.77
N GLY A 214 -9.44 10.22 -2.92
CA GLY A 214 -8.78 9.03 -2.35
C GLY A 214 -7.38 8.81 -2.91
N HIS A 215 -7.22 8.90 -4.23
CA HIS A 215 -5.93 8.80 -4.91
C HIS A 215 -4.92 9.85 -4.43
N LEU A 216 -5.38 11.06 -4.12
CA LEU A 216 -4.52 12.12 -3.57
C LEU A 216 -4.17 11.90 -2.07
N LEU A 217 -4.91 11.04 -1.36
CA LEU A 217 -4.66 10.72 0.03
C LEU A 217 -3.83 9.45 0.22
N GLU A 218 -4.01 8.43 -0.63
CA GLU A 218 -3.56 7.06 -0.41
C GLU A 218 -2.05 6.92 -0.20
N CYS A 219 -1.24 7.73 -0.89
CA CYS A 219 0.21 7.72 -0.73
C CYS A 219 0.72 8.61 0.42
N GLY A 220 -0.14 8.93 1.39
CA GLY A 220 0.23 9.70 2.57
C GLY A 220 0.86 11.05 2.23
N THR A 221 2.09 11.27 2.66
CA THR A 221 2.76 12.58 2.52
C THR A 221 3.21 12.94 1.11
N GLN A 222 3.03 12.08 0.10
CA GLN A 222 3.46 12.44 -1.27
C GLN A 222 2.78 13.75 -1.73
N VAL A 223 1.48 13.90 -1.52
CA VAL A 223 0.73 15.11 -1.87
C VAL A 223 1.09 16.33 -1.00
N THR A 224 1.77 16.12 0.13
CA THR A 224 2.24 17.18 1.02
C THR A 224 3.75 17.43 0.92
N GLY A 225 4.43 16.83 -0.06
CA GLY A 225 5.83 17.06 -0.36
C GLY A 225 6.80 15.94 -0.01
N GLY A 226 6.33 14.85 0.60
CA GLY A 226 7.09 13.62 0.74
C GLY A 226 7.32 12.98 -0.63
N TYR A 227 8.51 12.37 -0.84
CA TYR A 227 8.88 11.79 -2.13
C TYR A 227 8.89 12.78 -3.32
N TYR A 228 8.50 14.03 -3.07
CA TYR A 228 8.51 15.15 -4.01
C TYR A 228 9.80 15.99 -3.90
N ALA A 229 10.33 16.09 -2.67
CA ALA A 229 11.44 17.01 -2.36
C ALA A 229 12.72 16.68 -3.14
N ASP A 230 13.28 17.70 -3.81
CA ASP A 230 14.57 17.66 -4.49
C ASP A 230 15.32 18.96 -4.16
N PRO A 231 16.37 18.91 -3.30
CA PRO A 231 17.01 20.11 -2.75
C PRO A 231 17.50 21.09 -3.81
N GLY A 232 17.06 22.35 -3.71
CA GLY A 232 17.41 23.41 -4.64
C GLY A 232 16.58 23.44 -5.93
N PHE A 233 15.69 22.46 -6.13
CA PHE A 233 14.78 22.39 -7.27
C PHE A 233 13.31 22.29 -6.85
N LYS A 234 13.01 21.36 -5.92
CA LYS A 234 11.68 21.15 -5.34
C LYS A 234 11.81 21.21 -3.82
N ASP A 235 12.07 22.38 -3.28
CA ASP A 235 12.26 22.54 -1.84
C ASP A 235 10.95 22.34 -1.06
N VAL A 236 11.01 21.51 -0.02
CA VAL A 236 9.92 21.24 0.89
C VAL A 236 10.35 21.51 2.32
N PRO A 237 9.66 22.39 3.07
CA PRO A 237 10.03 22.71 4.44
C PRO A 237 9.67 21.58 5.39
N GLY A 238 10.54 21.34 6.39
CA GLY A 238 10.23 20.46 7.52
C GLY A 238 9.96 18.99 7.17
N LEU A 239 10.76 18.39 6.29
CA LEU A 239 10.62 16.97 5.91
C LEU A 239 10.59 16.00 7.09
N ALA A 240 11.27 16.32 8.20
CA ALA A 240 11.27 15.48 9.40
C ALA A 240 9.91 15.47 10.14
N THR A 241 9.05 16.46 9.88
CA THR A 241 7.76 16.65 10.55
C THR A 241 6.62 16.84 9.57
N LEU A 242 6.68 16.15 8.42
CA LEU A 242 5.65 16.23 7.38
C LEU A 242 4.26 15.99 7.94
N GLY A 243 3.32 16.88 7.59
CA GLY A 243 1.90 16.70 7.86
C GLY A 243 1.27 15.79 6.82
N TYR A 244 0.45 14.85 7.28
CA TYR A 244 -0.31 13.98 6.41
C TYR A 244 -1.56 14.68 5.87
N PRO A 245 -2.04 14.32 4.67
CA PRO A 245 -3.07 15.08 4.00
C PRO A 245 -4.46 14.87 4.60
N ILE A 246 -5.29 15.90 4.42
CA ILE A 246 -6.73 15.87 4.70
C ILE A 246 -7.46 16.33 3.45
N ALA A 247 -8.45 15.57 2.99
CA ALA A 247 -9.38 15.98 1.95
C ALA A 247 -10.69 16.45 2.58
N GLU A 248 -11.14 17.64 2.20
CA GLU A 248 -12.49 18.16 2.48
C GLU A 248 -13.35 17.93 1.23
N ILE A 249 -14.32 17.01 1.33
CA ILE A 249 -15.16 16.58 0.22
C ILE A 249 -16.54 17.21 0.39
N ASP A 250 -17.06 17.87 -0.68
CA ASP A 250 -18.40 18.45 -0.69
C ASP A 250 -19.44 17.45 -1.23
N ALA A 251 -20.73 17.84 -1.17
CA ALA A 251 -21.85 16.99 -1.60
C ALA A 251 -21.83 16.65 -3.09
N ASP A 252 -21.10 17.40 -3.90
CA ASP A 252 -20.90 17.14 -5.34
C ASP A 252 -19.63 16.32 -5.61
N GLY A 253 -18.89 15.94 -4.55
CA GLY A 253 -17.70 15.11 -4.60
C GLY A 253 -16.40 15.88 -4.87
N HIS A 254 -16.45 17.20 -5.10
CA HIS A 254 -15.24 17.99 -5.24
C HIS A 254 -14.47 18.02 -3.93
N CYS A 255 -13.14 18.00 -4.02
CA CYS A 255 -12.31 18.02 -2.82
C CYS A 255 -11.37 19.22 -2.75
N THR A 256 -11.08 19.63 -1.53
CA THR A 256 -10.00 20.56 -1.21
C THR A 256 -8.99 19.81 -0.34
N LEU A 257 -7.75 19.76 -0.81
CA LEU A 257 -6.63 19.15 -0.09
C LEU A 257 -6.02 20.16 0.86
N THR A 258 -5.68 19.70 2.06
CA THR A 258 -4.96 20.47 3.07
C THR A 258 -4.13 19.52 3.94
N LYS A 259 -3.45 20.06 4.97
CA LYS A 259 -2.72 19.32 5.97
C LYS A 259 -2.87 19.97 7.35
N PRO A 260 -2.52 19.28 8.46
CA PRO A 260 -2.54 19.88 9.79
C PRO A 260 -1.64 21.12 9.89
N ALA A 261 -2.16 22.18 10.48
CA ALA A 261 -1.40 23.40 10.69
C ALA A 261 -0.19 23.16 11.61
N GLY A 262 0.90 23.88 11.38
CA GLY A 262 2.13 23.75 12.17
C GLY A 262 2.98 22.52 11.88
N THR A 263 2.57 21.66 10.95
CA THR A 263 3.39 20.54 10.44
C THR A 263 4.26 20.96 9.26
N GLY A 264 5.34 20.20 9.01
CA GLY A 264 6.16 20.36 7.82
C GLY A 264 5.39 19.99 6.53
N GLY A 265 6.07 20.16 5.40
CA GLY A 265 5.46 19.95 4.10
C GLY A 265 4.73 21.16 3.54
N ARG A 266 4.20 21.01 2.35
CA ARG A 266 3.41 22.01 1.61
C ARG A 266 2.36 21.36 0.76
N VAL A 267 1.19 21.97 0.65
CA VAL A 267 0.13 21.56 -0.27
C VAL A 267 -0.07 22.71 -1.26
N ASP A 268 0.41 22.53 -2.47
CA ASP A 268 0.28 23.49 -3.55
C ASP A 268 -0.05 22.80 -4.88
N ALA A 269 -0.21 23.60 -5.94
CA ALA A 269 -0.57 23.06 -7.25
C ALA A 269 0.48 22.09 -7.80
N HIS A 270 1.75 22.20 -7.42
CA HIS A 270 2.81 21.33 -7.91
C HIS A 270 2.75 19.96 -7.21
N THR A 271 2.68 19.92 -5.87
CA THR A 271 2.60 18.65 -5.13
C THR A 271 1.33 17.90 -5.46
N VAL A 272 0.19 18.60 -5.62
CA VAL A 272 -1.09 17.98 -5.99
C VAL A 272 -1.06 17.45 -7.42
N LYS A 273 -0.51 18.19 -8.39
CA LYS A 273 -0.42 17.70 -9.77
C LYS A 273 0.50 16.50 -9.91
N GLU A 274 1.62 16.47 -9.16
CA GLU A 274 2.53 15.35 -9.19
C GLU A 274 1.88 14.08 -8.63
N GLN A 275 1.17 14.19 -7.49
CA GLN A 275 0.40 13.07 -6.95
C GLN A 275 -0.79 12.70 -7.82
N LEU A 276 -1.48 13.66 -8.42
CA LEU A 276 -2.62 13.41 -9.32
C LEU A 276 -2.24 12.53 -10.51
N LEU A 277 -1.01 12.67 -11.01
CA LEU A 277 -0.47 11.92 -12.16
C LEU A 277 0.33 10.68 -11.75
N TYR A 278 0.58 10.50 -10.46
CA TYR A 278 1.36 9.37 -9.95
C TYR A 278 0.64 8.04 -10.22
N GLU A 279 1.35 7.05 -10.77
CA GLU A 279 0.79 5.73 -11.14
C GLU A 279 -0.42 5.77 -12.07
N LEU A 280 -0.74 6.91 -12.65
CA LEU A 280 -1.86 7.07 -13.56
C LEU A 280 -1.43 6.72 -14.99
N HIS A 281 -1.94 5.59 -15.49
CA HIS A 281 -1.57 5.07 -16.81
C HIS A 281 -2.23 5.85 -17.95
N ASP A 282 -3.54 6.16 -17.81
CA ASP A 282 -4.33 6.90 -18.79
C ASP A 282 -5.18 7.96 -18.07
N PRO A 283 -4.90 9.25 -18.26
CA PRO A 283 -5.69 10.33 -17.65
C PRO A 283 -7.18 10.34 -18.05
N ALA A 284 -7.52 9.79 -19.21
CA ALA A 284 -8.92 9.68 -19.66
C ALA A 284 -9.65 8.47 -19.06
N ALA A 285 -8.92 7.50 -18.49
CA ALA A 285 -9.48 6.24 -18.05
C ALA A 285 -8.74 5.63 -16.85
N TYR A 286 -8.78 6.30 -15.70
CA TYR A 286 -8.29 5.69 -14.46
C TYR A 286 -9.29 4.65 -13.96
N LEU A 287 -8.93 3.38 -14.16
CA LEU A 287 -9.79 2.23 -13.87
C LEU A 287 -9.76 1.87 -12.39
N THR A 288 -10.91 1.92 -11.73
CA THR A 288 -11.08 1.44 -10.36
C THR A 288 -12.29 0.48 -10.26
N PRO A 289 -12.44 -0.29 -9.19
CA PRO A 289 -13.64 -1.07 -8.98
C PRO A 289 -14.92 -0.25 -8.88
N ASP A 290 -14.81 1.02 -8.52
CA ASP A 290 -15.96 1.87 -8.22
C ASP A 290 -16.42 2.69 -9.42
N VAL A 291 -15.49 3.09 -10.28
CA VAL A 291 -15.73 4.01 -11.39
C VAL A 291 -14.52 4.02 -12.34
N VAL A 292 -14.73 4.42 -13.59
CA VAL A 292 -13.65 4.88 -14.47
C VAL A 292 -13.59 6.40 -14.36
N ALA A 293 -12.50 6.92 -13.79
CA ALA A 293 -12.32 8.36 -13.63
C ALA A 293 -11.57 8.97 -14.82
N ASP A 294 -12.05 10.10 -15.30
CA ASP A 294 -11.44 10.92 -16.34
C ASP A 294 -10.99 12.25 -15.73
N ILE A 295 -9.69 12.51 -15.78
CA ILE A 295 -9.07 13.73 -15.26
C ILE A 295 -8.52 14.66 -16.35
N THR A 296 -8.86 14.41 -17.62
CA THR A 296 -8.38 15.23 -18.74
C THR A 296 -8.77 16.70 -18.64
N GLU A 297 -9.92 16.99 -18.01
CA GLU A 297 -10.42 18.33 -17.73
C GLU A 297 -10.23 18.75 -16.26
N ALA A 298 -9.35 18.04 -15.53
CA ALA A 298 -9.13 18.35 -14.13
C ALA A 298 -8.44 19.71 -13.95
N GLU A 299 -8.96 20.52 -13.05
CA GLU A 299 -8.40 21.82 -12.66
C GLU A 299 -7.90 21.75 -11.22
N VAL A 300 -6.65 22.16 -11.03
CA VAL A 300 -5.97 22.22 -9.72
C VAL A 300 -5.75 23.69 -9.37
N CYS A 301 -6.52 24.20 -8.40
CA CYS A 301 -6.52 25.61 -8.02
C CYS A 301 -6.11 25.81 -6.56
N GLU A 302 -5.10 26.63 -6.29
CA GLU A 302 -4.78 27.06 -4.94
C GLU A 302 -5.85 28.02 -4.43
N THR A 303 -6.42 27.72 -3.26
CA THR A 303 -7.47 28.53 -2.62
C THR A 303 -6.99 29.23 -1.35
N GLY A 304 -5.75 29.01 -0.95
CA GLY A 304 -5.08 29.59 0.21
C GLY A 304 -3.81 28.83 0.54
N PRO A 305 -3.07 29.25 1.55
CA PRO A 305 -1.88 28.52 2.01
C PRO A 305 -2.21 27.10 2.40
N ASP A 306 -1.46 26.12 1.88
CA ASP A 306 -1.70 24.68 2.07
C ASP A 306 -3.15 24.25 1.77
N ARG A 307 -3.79 24.87 0.79
CA ARG A 307 -5.16 24.53 0.39
C ARG A 307 -5.29 24.53 -1.13
N VAL A 308 -5.56 23.38 -1.70
CA VAL A 308 -5.70 23.18 -3.15
C VAL A 308 -7.00 22.48 -3.46
N ARG A 309 -7.83 23.09 -4.30
CA ARG A 309 -9.08 22.53 -4.78
C ARG A 309 -8.89 21.81 -6.12
N LEU A 310 -9.44 20.60 -6.19
CA LEU A 310 -9.55 19.81 -7.42
C LEU A 310 -10.98 19.84 -7.93
N THR A 311 -11.15 20.22 -9.19
CA THR A 311 -12.44 20.22 -9.92
C THR A 311 -12.27 19.62 -11.31
N GLY A 312 -13.33 19.56 -12.13
CA GLY A 312 -13.27 19.10 -13.52
C GLY A 312 -13.21 17.59 -13.72
N VAL A 313 -13.07 16.78 -12.65
CA VAL A 313 -13.06 15.32 -12.73
C VAL A 313 -14.42 14.79 -13.17
N ARG A 314 -14.43 13.87 -14.14
CA ARG A 314 -15.63 13.20 -14.67
C ARG A 314 -15.56 11.70 -14.38
N GLY A 315 -16.71 11.04 -14.42
CA GLY A 315 -16.80 9.60 -14.23
C GLY A 315 -17.58 8.91 -15.33
N GLN A 316 -17.18 7.69 -15.62
CA GLN A 316 -17.86 6.76 -16.51
C GLN A 316 -18.19 5.49 -15.73
N ALA A 317 -19.06 4.64 -16.29
CA ALA A 317 -19.43 3.38 -15.67
C ALA A 317 -18.20 2.54 -15.29
N ARG A 318 -18.26 1.94 -14.12
CA ARG A 318 -17.18 1.06 -13.63
C ARG A 318 -16.96 -0.15 -14.56
N PRO A 319 -15.76 -0.74 -14.58
CA PRO A 319 -15.47 -1.93 -15.37
C PRO A 319 -16.35 -3.14 -14.96
N ASP A 320 -16.66 -4.02 -15.90
CA ASP A 320 -17.34 -5.29 -15.64
C ASP A 320 -16.39 -6.35 -15.03
N THR A 321 -15.13 -6.01 -14.88
CA THR A 321 -14.11 -6.89 -14.31
C THR A 321 -13.43 -6.22 -13.10
N LEU A 322 -12.82 -7.06 -12.26
CA LEU A 322 -11.96 -6.63 -11.16
C LEU A 322 -10.54 -7.12 -11.39
N LYS A 323 -9.56 -6.27 -11.08
CA LYS A 323 -8.14 -6.66 -11.04
C LYS A 323 -7.95 -7.68 -9.93
N VAL A 324 -7.21 -8.73 -10.22
CA VAL A 324 -6.78 -9.76 -9.28
C VAL A 324 -5.26 -9.86 -9.32
N ASN A 325 -4.62 -9.80 -8.17
CA ASN A 325 -3.22 -10.14 -8.04
C ASN A 325 -3.07 -11.57 -7.54
N VAL A 326 -2.34 -12.36 -8.32
CA VAL A 326 -2.00 -13.76 -8.00
C VAL A 326 -0.54 -13.82 -7.60
N PHE A 327 -0.28 -14.28 -6.39
CA PHE A 327 1.07 -14.48 -5.87
C PHE A 327 1.45 -15.94 -5.94
N HIS A 328 2.66 -16.23 -6.40
CA HIS A 328 3.18 -17.58 -6.51
C HIS A 328 4.65 -17.66 -6.08
N ALA A 329 5.06 -18.83 -5.59
CA ALA A 329 6.45 -19.03 -5.18
C ALA A 329 7.39 -19.03 -6.41
N THR A 330 8.47 -18.24 -6.33
CA THR A 330 9.51 -18.18 -7.38
C THR A 330 10.88 -18.59 -6.86
N GLY A 331 10.95 -19.24 -5.69
CA GLY A 331 12.18 -19.71 -5.07
C GLY A 331 12.69 -18.80 -3.96
N TRP A 332 14.02 -18.62 -3.92
CA TRP A 332 14.74 -17.95 -2.84
C TRP A 332 15.66 -16.89 -3.40
N LEU A 333 15.60 -15.69 -2.84
CA LEU A 333 16.55 -14.62 -3.09
C LEU A 333 17.61 -14.64 -1.99
N ALA A 334 18.86 -14.90 -2.38
CA ALA A 334 20.03 -14.73 -1.53
C ALA A 334 20.75 -13.43 -1.89
N GLU A 335 21.14 -12.67 -0.89
CA GLU A 335 21.92 -11.44 -1.03
C GLU A 335 23.11 -11.48 -0.10
N GLY A 336 24.22 -10.88 -0.53
CA GLY A 336 25.41 -10.74 0.30
C GLY A 336 26.18 -9.49 -0.06
N GLU A 337 26.78 -8.86 0.94
CA GLU A 337 27.57 -7.64 0.80
C GLU A 337 28.89 -7.75 1.53
N ILE A 338 29.94 -7.12 0.98
CA ILE A 338 31.22 -6.89 1.62
C ILE A 338 31.80 -5.55 1.15
N SER A 339 32.48 -4.83 2.04
CA SER A 339 33.00 -3.49 1.77
C SER A 339 34.52 -3.49 1.69
N TYR A 340 35.05 -2.62 0.84
CA TYR A 340 36.48 -2.34 0.67
C TYR A 340 36.70 -0.83 0.71
N ALA A 341 37.70 -0.39 1.49
CA ALA A 341 38.04 1.02 1.60
C ALA A 341 39.52 1.29 1.41
N GLY A 342 39.88 2.55 1.09
CA GLY A 342 41.22 3.02 0.88
C GLY A 342 41.80 2.77 -0.51
N ALA A 343 43.11 2.73 -0.65
CA ALA A 343 43.76 2.58 -1.95
C ALA A 343 43.34 1.27 -2.64
N ARG A 344 43.03 1.34 -3.93
CA ARG A 344 42.62 0.20 -4.76
C ARG A 344 41.33 -0.53 -4.28
N ALA A 345 40.44 0.15 -3.56
CA ALA A 345 39.20 -0.45 -3.06
C ALA A 345 38.35 -1.03 -4.21
N GLU A 346 38.19 -0.31 -5.31
CA GLU A 346 37.45 -0.76 -6.47
C GLU A 346 38.06 -2.03 -7.10
N ALA A 347 39.37 -2.07 -7.30
CA ALA A 347 40.03 -3.24 -7.85
C ALA A 347 39.84 -4.49 -6.97
N ARG A 348 39.87 -4.33 -5.66
CA ARG A 348 39.62 -5.43 -4.70
C ARG A 348 38.16 -5.89 -4.74
N ALA A 349 37.20 -4.94 -4.83
CA ALA A 349 35.80 -5.28 -4.93
C ALA A 349 35.48 -6.02 -6.25
N ARG A 350 36.09 -5.62 -7.37
CA ARG A 350 35.98 -6.34 -8.67
C ARG A 350 36.54 -7.76 -8.55
N LEU A 351 37.74 -7.93 -7.97
CA LEU A 351 38.32 -9.25 -7.74
C LEU A 351 37.41 -10.12 -6.87
N ALA A 352 36.80 -9.56 -5.81
CA ALA A 352 35.86 -10.30 -4.98
C ALA A 352 34.62 -10.76 -5.78
N ALA A 353 34.11 -9.91 -6.66
CA ALA A 353 33.00 -10.27 -7.55
C ALA A 353 33.37 -11.42 -8.48
N ASP A 354 34.60 -11.39 -9.05
CA ASP A 354 35.07 -12.45 -9.94
C ASP A 354 35.25 -13.78 -9.20
N VAL A 355 35.80 -13.77 -7.99
CA VAL A 355 35.89 -14.95 -7.10
C VAL A 355 34.51 -15.55 -6.86
N LEU A 356 33.49 -14.70 -6.55
CA LEU A 356 32.13 -15.20 -6.31
C LEU A 356 31.47 -15.74 -7.57
N ARG A 357 31.69 -15.14 -8.75
CA ARG A 357 31.19 -15.66 -10.03
C ARG A 357 31.74 -17.05 -10.33
N GLU A 358 33.04 -17.24 -10.09
CA GLU A 358 33.69 -18.55 -10.30
C GLU A 358 33.17 -19.59 -9.30
N ARG A 359 33.11 -19.26 -8.01
CA ARG A 359 32.70 -20.19 -6.96
C ARG A 359 31.21 -20.53 -6.98
N LEU A 360 30.37 -19.66 -7.50
CA LEU A 360 28.93 -19.86 -7.65
C LEU A 360 28.51 -20.25 -9.08
N ALA A 361 29.50 -20.55 -9.92
CA ALA A 361 29.24 -21.03 -11.29
C ALA A 361 28.29 -22.23 -11.28
N GLY A 362 27.30 -22.22 -12.18
CA GLY A 362 26.27 -23.26 -12.29
C GLY A 362 25.02 -23.06 -11.41
N LEU A 363 24.98 -22.03 -10.54
CA LEU A 363 23.78 -21.70 -9.75
C LEU A 363 22.83 -20.69 -10.45
N GLY A 364 23.14 -20.34 -11.68
CA GLY A 364 22.37 -19.35 -12.45
C GLY A 364 23.02 -17.96 -12.45
N PRO A 365 22.30 -16.94 -12.98
CA PRO A 365 22.83 -15.58 -13.07
C PRO A 365 23.12 -14.99 -11.69
N LEU A 366 24.34 -14.47 -11.51
CA LEU A 366 24.76 -13.73 -10.33
C LEU A 366 24.82 -12.24 -10.68
N ARG A 367 23.92 -11.44 -10.13
CA ARG A 367 24.05 -9.99 -10.18
C ARG A 367 25.13 -9.53 -9.21
N ALA A 368 26.04 -8.67 -9.68
CA ALA A 368 27.08 -8.08 -8.86
C ALA A 368 27.12 -6.56 -9.08
N ASP A 369 26.81 -5.80 -8.05
CA ASP A 369 26.83 -4.35 -8.04
C ASP A 369 28.03 -3.84 -7.22
N LEU A 370 28.74 -2.83 -7.71
CA LEU A 370 29.72 -2.09 -6.96
C LEU A 370 29.13 -0.73 -6.55
N ILE A 371 28.52 -0.70 -5.37
CA ILE A 371 27.99 0.54 -4.78
C ILE A 371 29.15 1.49 -4.54
N GLY A 372 29.06 2.69 -5.08
CA GLY A 372 30.16 3.67 -5.17
C GLY A 372 30.82 3.73 -6.55
N VAL A 373 30.52 2.79 -7.47
CA VAL A 373 31.00 2.76 -8.86
C VAL A 373 29.82 2.60 -9.82
N ALA A 374 29.14 1.45 -9.80
CA ALA A 374 27.95 1.16 -10.59
C ALA A 374 27.01 0.23 -9.81
N SER A 375 25.78 0.66 -9.58
CA SER A 375 24.75 -0.10 -8.88
C SER A 375 23.39 0.08 -9.55
N LEU A 376 22.72 1.23 -9.37
CA LEU A 376 21.40 1.49 -9.97
C LEU A 376 21.43 1.47 -11.50
N PHE A 377 22.49 1.95 -12.11
CA PHE A 377 22.69 1.92 -13.55
C PHE A 377 23.33 0.63 -14.05
N ASN A 378 23.57 -0.36 -13.19
CA ASN A 378 24.11 -1.65 -13.59
C ASN A 378 22.99 -2.57 -14.12
N ASP A 379 23.35 -3.60 -14.87
CA ASP A 379 22.45 -4.62 -15.39
C ASP A 379 22.66 -5.97 -14.69
N ASP A 380 21.68 -6.88 -14.81
CA ASP A 380 21.72 -8.18 -14.14
C ASP A 380 22.85 -9.10 -14.66
N ALA A 381 23.26 -8.93 -15.92
CA ALA A 381 24.36 -9.67 -16.53
C ALA A 381 25.73 -9.05 -16.21
N GLY A 382 25.78 -7.85 -15.62
CA GLY A 382 27.00 -7.13 -15.25
C GLY A 382 27.78 -6.57 -16.42
N GLN A 383 27.17 -6.45 -17.61
CA GLN A 383 27.84 -5.97 -18.84
C GLN A 383 28.27 -4.51 -18.68
N ARG A 384 27.41 -3.68 -18.08
CA ARG A 384 27.73 -2.26 -17.85
C ARG A 384 28.91 -2.09 -16.91
N LEU A 385 28.94 -2.83 -15.81
CA LEU A 385 30.08 -2.81 -14.87
C LEU A 385 31.37 -3.32 -15.53
N ALA A 386 31.28 -4.36 -16.35
CA ALA A 386 32.43 -4.91 -17.09
C ALA A 386 32.97 -3.93 -18.14
N ALA A 387 32.11 -3.12 -18.77
CA ALA A 387 32.50 -2.11 -19.76
C ALA A 387 33.18 -0.88 -19.14
N LEU A 388 33.00 -0.64 -17.83
CA LEU A 388 33.64 0.47 -17.13
C LEU A 388 35.10 0.13 -16.80
N PRO A 389 36.07 0.99 -17.13
CA PRO A 389 37.45 0.81 -16.68
C PRO A 389 37.51 0.85 -15.17
N THR A 390 38.48 0.13 -14.58
CA THR A 390 38.73 0.21 -13.14
C THR A 390 39.21 1.62 -12.79
N GLY A 391 38.45 2.29 -11.92
CA GLY A 391 38.75 3.64 -11.44
C GLY A 391 39.47 3.65 -10.11
N GLU A 392 39.45 4.81 -9.46
CA GLU A 392 40.14 5.07 -8.19
C GLU A 392 39.14 5.24 -7.00
N ALA A 393 37.92 4.67 -7.12
CA ALA A 393 36.97 4.73 -6.02
C ALA A 393 37.58 4.10 -4.74
N ARG A 394 37.47 4.86 -3.63
CA ARG A 394 38.15 4.56 -2.37
C ARG A 394 37.21 4.02 -1.28
N ASP A 395 35.93 3.98 -1.55
CA ASP A 395 34.91 3.44 -0.66
C ASP A 395 33.86 2.73 -1.53
N VAL A 396 33.94 1.40 -1.53
CA VAL A 396 33.14 0.55 -2.43
C VAL A 396 32.53 -0.58 -1.62
N ARG A 397 31.24 -0.81 -1.82
CA ARG A 397 30.54 -1.99 -1.34
C ARG A 397 30.18 -2.90 -2.50
N LEU A 398 30.73 -4.12 -2.51
CA LEU A 398 30.23 -5.17 -3.38
C LEU A 398 28.92 -5.70 -2.80
N ARG A 399 27.86 -5.69 -3.59
CA ARG A 399 26.59 -6.40 -3.36
C ARG A 399 26.43 -7.47 -4.43
N VAL A 400 26.14 -8.69 -4.02
CA VAL A 400 25.78 -9.77 -4.91
C VAL A 400 24.40 -10.31 -4.60
N ALA A 401 23.67 -10.74 -5.62
CA ALA A 401 22.33 -11.31 -5.47
C ALA A 401 22.16 -12.50 -6.45
N LEU A 402 21.47 -13.53 -5.97
CA LEU A 402 21.16 -14.74 -6.70
C LEU A 402 19.72 -15.17 -6.39
N ASN A 403 18.93 -15.47 -7.43
CA ASN A 403 17.65 -16.14 -7.27
C ASN A 403 17.77 -17.61 -7.66
N HIS A 404 17.29 -18.52 -6.80
CA HIS A 404 17.33 -19.95 -7.08
C HIS A 404 16.09 -20.67 -6.53
N ALA A 405 15.59 -21.68 -7.24
CA ALA A 405 14.43 -22.47 -6.82
C ALA A 405 14.70 -23.25 -5.52
N ASP A 406 15.88 -23.82 -5.41
CA ASP A 406 16.32 -24.57 -4.23
C ASP A 406 16.95 -23.64 -3.18
N ARG A 407 16.48 -23.78 -1.93
CA ARG A 407 16.93 -22.97 -0.80
C ARG A 407 18.40 -23.16 -0.48
N ALA A 408 18.87 -24.41 -0.44
CA ALA A 408 20.26 -24.73 -0.06
C ALA A 408 21.25 -24.20 -1.08
N ALA A 409 20.90 -24.25 -2.36
CA ALA A 409 21.66 -23.63 -3.45
C ALA A 409 21.73 -22.12 -3.32
N ALA A 410 20.60 -21.44 -3.03
CA ALA A 410 20.59 -20.00 -2.79
C ALA A 410 21.45 -19.64 -1.55
N GLU A 411 21.31 -20.38 -0.44
CA GLU A 411 22.06 -20.16 0.79
C GLU A 411 23.57 -20.30 0.61
N ARG A 412 24.03 -21.03 -0.41
CA ARG A 412 25.45 -21.10 -0.72
C ARG A 412 26.07 -19.72 -0.99
N LEU A 413 25.32 -18.79 -1.62
CA LEU A 413 25.81 -17.42 -1.83
C LEU A 413 26.16 -16.74 -0.50
N THR A 414 25.31 -16.84 0.51
CA THR A 414 25.56 -16.18 1.81
C THR A 414 26.83 -16.70 2.49
N ARG A 415 27.07 -18.02 2.36
CA ARG A 415 28.30 -18.66 2.87
C ARG A 415 29.54 -18.22 2.11
N GLU A 416 29.49 -18.18 0.76
CA GLU A 416 30.62 -17.76 -0.07
C GLU A 416 31.00 -16.29 0.14
N VAL A 417 30.00 -15.40 0.32
CA VAL A 417 30.27 -13.99 0.67
C VAL A 417 30.92 -13.88 2.04
N THR A 418 30.48 -14.66 3.03
CA THR A 418 31.09 -14.69 4.36
C THR A 418 32.52 -15.22 4.30
N ALA A 419 32.78 -16.22 3.47
CA ALA A 419 34.11 -16.79 3.30
C ALA A 419 35.16 -15.79 2.75
N LEU A 420 34.74 -14.72 2.09
CA LEU A 420 35.63 -13.67 1.59
C LEU A 420 36.45 -12.98 2.72
N TYR A 421 36.03 -13.09 3.97
CA TYR A 421 36.85 -12.60 5.09
C TYR A 421 38.27 -13.22 5.13
N CYS A 422 38.38 -14.49 4.76
CA CYS A 422 39.66 -15.21 4.77
C CYS A 422 40.10 -15.61 3.36
N CYS A 423 39.19 -15.85 2.45
CA CYS A 423 39.46 -16.38 1.11
C CYS A 423 39.31 -15.33 -0.01
N GLY A 424 39.06 -14.06 0.36
CA GLY A 424 38.89 -12.96 -0.57
C GLY A 424 40.05 -11.98 -0.64
N PRO A 425 39.91 -10.87 -1.39
CA PRO A 425 40.90 -9.81 -1.44
C PRO A 425 41.16 -9.17 -0.06
N ALA A 426 42.35 -8.62 0.11
CA ALA A 426 42.79 -8.01 1.37
C ALA A 426 41.87 -6.88 1.84
N GLY A 427 41.61 -6.84 3.17
CA GLY A 427 40.92 -5.73 3.83
C GLY A 427 39.41 -5.64 3.54
N GLY A 428 38.76 -6.74 3.19
CA GLY A 428 37.34 -6.85 3.14
C GLY A 428 36.70 -6.82 4.53
N GLY A 429 35.55 -6.12 4.68
CA GLY A 429 34.89 -6.01 5.97
C GLY A 429 33.40 -5.69 5.84
N GLY A 430 32.67 -5.72 6.96
CA GLY A 430 31.28 -5.33 7.03
C GLY A 430 30.33 -6.26 6.26
N VAL A 431 30.58 -7.56 6.27
CA VAL A 431 29.73 -8.56 5.60
C VAL A 431 28.30 -8.48 6.14
N ARG A 432 27.33 -8.49 5.22
CA ARG A 432 25.91 -8.64 5.48
C ARG A 432 25.33 -9.67 4.52
N THR A 433 24.45 -10.51 5.01
CA THR A 433 23.79 -11.53 4.18
C THR A 433 22.31 -11.62 4.51
N ALA A 434 21.51 -11.98 3.51
CA ALA A 434 20.09 -12.25 3.66
C ALA A 434 19.67 -13.41 2.76
N LEU A 435 18.72 -14.21 3.23
CA LEU A 435 18.06 -15.26 2.46
C LEU A 435 16.56 -15.14 2.70
N ARG A 436 15.80 -14.94 1.63
CA ARG A 436 14.36 -14.69 1.71
C ARG A 436 13.60 -15.53 0.69
N PRO A 437 12.40 -16.06 1.04
CA PRO A 437 11.50 -16.58 0.03
C PRO A 437 11.12 -15.46 -0.94
N ARG A 438 10.97 -15.79 -2.21
CA ARG A 438 10.58 -14.86 -3.26
C ARG A 438 9.22 -15.23 -3.82
N LEU A 439 8.35 -14.24 -3.93
CA LEU A 439 7.08 -14.37 -4.62
C LEU A 439 7.11 -13.62 -5.95
N GLY A 440 6.56 -14.25 -6.96
CA GLY A 440 6.17 -13.61 -8.21
C GLY A 440 4.73 -13.14 -8.12
N THR A 441 4.40 -12.15 -8.91
CA THR A 441 3.04 -11.59 -9.01
C THR A 441 2.60 -11.61 -10.47
N VAL A 442 1.38 -12.08 -10.69
CA VAL A 442 0.67 -11.96 -11.97
C VAL A 442 -0.63 -11.23 -11.74
N SER A 443 -0.88 -10.18 -12.52
CA SER A 443 -2.17 -9.50 -12.51
C SER A 443 -3.07 -10.05 -13.62
N CYS A 444 -4.32 -10.34 -13.28
CA CYS A 444 -5.35 -10.76 -14.24
C CYS A 444 -6.70 -10.09 -13.90
N LEU A 445 -7.70 -10.32 -14.74
CA LEU A 445 -9.03 -9.74 -14.58
C LEU A 445 -10.05 -10.87 -14.39
N LEU A 446 -10.86 -10.77 -13.33
CA LEU A 446 -12.03 -11.63 -13.14
C LEU A 446 -13.32 -10.85 -13.41
N PRO A 447 -14.36 -11.50 -13.97
CA PRO A 447 -15.72 -10.92 -14.04
C PRO A 447 -16.19 -10.52 -12.65
N ARG A 448 -16.73 -9.32 -12.53
CA ARG A 448 -17.17 -8.73 -11.26
C ARG A 448 -18.20 -9.58 -10.53
N GLU A 449 -19.12 -10.20 -11.26
CA GLU A 449 -20.16 -11.05 -10.70
C GLU A 449 -19.64 -12.32 -9.98
N GLN A 450 -18.38 -12.67 -10.22
CA GLN A 450 -17.73 -13.81 -9.55
C GLN A 450 -17.06 -13.43 -8.23
N VAL A 451 -17.02 -12.13 -7.89
CA VAL A 451 -16.40 -11.63 -6.67
C VAL A 451 -17.43 -10.89 -5.84
N GLN A 452 -17.69 -11.36 -4.64
CA GLN A 452 -18.72 -10.78 -3.77
C GLN A 452 -18.10 -10.15 -2.53
N ALA A 453 -18.00 -8.82 -2.54
CA ALA A 453 -17.64 -8.07 -1.34
C ALA A 453 -18.78 -8.15 -0.31
N ARG A 454 -18.44 -8.44 0.94
CA ARG A 454 -19.37 -8.54 2.07
C ARG A 454 -18.75 -7.90 3.30
N PHE A 455 -19.59 -7.50 4.24
CA PHE A 455 -19.11 -7.13 5.57
C PHE A 455 -19.86 -7.88 6.67
N HIS A 456 -19.22 -8.02 7.82
CA HIS A 456 -19.84 -8.55 9.03
C HIS A 456 -19.23 -7.85 10.25
N PHE A 457 -19.98 -7.75 11.33
CA PHE A 457 -19.46 -7.24 12.60
C PHE A 457 -18.71 -8.34 13.37
N VAL A 458 -17.57 -7.96 13.95
CA VAL A 458 -16.79 -8.87 14.79
C VAL A 458 -17.25 -8.72 16.25
N PRO A 459 -17.62 -9.82 16.94
CA PRO A 459 -17.96 -9.77 18.36
C PRO A 459 -16.79 -9.31 19.25
N ALA A 460 -17.08 -8.50 20.25
CA ALA A 460 -16.08 -7.96 21.16
C ALA A 460 -15.41 -9.00 22.06
N ASP A 461 -16.08 -10.09 22.33
CA ASP A 461 -15.66 -11.20 23.20
C ASP A 461 -14.86 -12.30 22.48
N GLY A 462 -14.56 -12.10 21.22
CA GLY A 462 -13.72 -13.02 20.43
C GLY A 462 -14.39 -14.38 20.15
N ALA A 463 -15.68 -14.53 20.42
CA ALA A 463 -16.42 -15.72 20.02
C ALA A 463 -16.39 -15.82 18.49
N ALA A 464 -15.73 -16.88 17.98
CA ALA A 464 -15.73 -17.18 16.57
C ALA A 464 -17.19 -17.39 16.15
N GLN A 465 -17.72 -16.54 15.27
CA GLN A 465 -18.92 -16.91 14.52
C GLN A 465 -18.58 -18.19 13.76
N ALA A 466 -19.20 -19.28 14.18
CA ALA A 466 -19.22 -20.51 13.39
C ALA A 466 -19.63 -20.10 11.97
N ALA A 467 -18.84 -20.54 10.99
CA ALA A 467 -19.13 -20.33 9.59
C ALA A 467 -20.61 -20.67 9.35
N GLU A 468 -21.44 -19.68 9.09
CA GLU A 468 -22.77 -19.94 8.54
C GLU A 468 -22.54 -20.62 7.21
N GLY A 469 -22.85 -21.91 7.26
CA GLY A 469 -22.68 -22.85 6.19
C GLY A 469 -23.49 -22.45 4.98
N ALA A 470 -22.99 -22.92 3.88
CA ALA A 470 -23.64 -22.99 2.59
C ALA A 470 -25.14 -23.30 2.69
N ALA A 471 -25.93 -22.43 2.08
CA ALA A 471 -27.19 -22.77 1.46
C ALA A 471 -27.25 -22.12 0.08
#